data_53aeb0a2b0b7315bb87db959c26a62e4
#
_entry.id   53aeb0a2b0b7315bb87db959c26a62e4
#
_cell.length_a   1.000
_cell.length_b   1.000
_cell.length_c   1.000
_cell.angle_alpha   90.00
_cell.angle_beta   90.00
_cell.angle_gamma   90.00
#
_symmetry.space_group_name_H-M   'P 1'
#
loop_
_entity.id
_entity.type
_entity.pdbx_description
1 polymer ?
#
loop_
_entity_poly.entity_id
_entity_poly.type
_entity_poly.pdbx_seq_one_letter_code
_entity_poly.pdbx_strand_id
1 'polypeptide(L)'
;MPLSRSPDLPAQGFAGRGLACRRGERLVFAGLAFTLPPGGALALVGPNGSGKSSLLRVMAGLTPPEAGVLGWDGVAVREDPAAHRTRLHFIGHHDAVKPVLTVAETLAFWAGMRGGHAVAPALERFGLAALADWPCRLLSAGQRRRLALARLAASPAPLWLLDEPLTGLDSDAVADLAAAITAHRAEGGRVAYSTHAPLPLDDVATLSLSDFAARTAA
;
A
#
# COMPACT_ATOMS: atom_id res chain seq x y z
N MET A 1 7.89 27.40 8.32
CA MET A 1 7.44 27.24 9.71
C MET A 1 7.67 25.79 10.12
N PRO A 2 8.11 25.47 11.33
CA PRO A 2 8.16 24.10 11.78
C PRO A 2 6.74 23.52 11.82
N LEU A 3 6.58 22.27 11.32
CA LEU A 3 5.29 21.58 11.32
C LEU A 3 4.87 21.32 12.77
N SER A 4 3.60 21.60 13.09
CA SER A 4 3.07 21.40 14.44
C SER A 4 2.87 19.90 14.71
N ARG A 5 3.42 19.41 15.84
CA ARG A 5 3.18 18.04 16.27
C ARG A 5 1.78 17.90 16.85
N SER A 6 1.10 16.83 16.46
CA SER A 6 -0.19 16.46 17.04
C SER A 6 0.04 15.60 18.29
N PRO A 7 -0.52 15.95 19.45
CA PRO A 7 -0.37 15.15 20.69
C PRO A 7 -0.98 13.75 20.56
N ASP A 8 -1.89 13.55 19.63
CA ASP A 8 -2.57 12.26 19.43
C ASP A 8 -1.74 11.25 18.63
N LEU A 9 -0.65 11.68 18.00
CA LEU A 9 0.18 10.83 17.17
C LEU A 9 1.47 10.40 17.88
N PRO A 10 1.96 9.16 17.68
CA PRO A 10 3.22 8.72 18.24
C PRO A 10 4.39 9.52 17.65
N ALA A 11 5.45 9.69 18.47
CA ALA A 11 6.64 10.43 18.09
C ALA A 11 7.44 9.77 16.95
N GLN A 12 7.19 8.49 16.67
CA GLN A 12 7.84 7.74 15.59
C GLN A 12 6.86 6.84 14.85
N GLY A 13 7.06 6.69 13.56
CA GLY A 13 6.31 5.79 12.70
C GLY A 13 5.14 6.47 11.97
N PHE A 14 4.42 5.67 11.20
CA PHE A 14 3.19 6.05 10.53
C PHE A 14 1.99 5.57 11.35
N ALA A 15 1.05 6.43 11.65
CA ALA A 15 -0.06 6.09 12.52
C ALA A 15 -1.36 6.80 12.17
N GLY A 16 -2.47 6.19 12.57
CA GLY A 16 -3.80 6.79 12.56
C GLY A 16 -4.44 6.70 13.94
N ARG A 17 -5.21 7.72 14.34
CA ARG A 17 -5.94 7.77 15.60
C ARG A 17 -7.37 8.26 15.38
N GLY A 18 -8.33 7.51 15.93
CA GLY A 18 -9.74 7.86 15.88
C GLY A 18 -10.31 7.95 14.46
N LEU A 19 -9.71 7.24 13.50
CA LEU A 19 -10.10 7.35 12.09
C LEU A 19 -11.52 6.86 11.88
N ALA A 20 -12.29 7.65 11.11
CA ALA A 20 -13.58 7.24 10.58
C ALA A 20 -13.61 7.41 9.06
N CYS A 21 -14.35 6.58 8.37
CA CYS A 21 -14.51 6.64 6.91
C CYS A 21 -15.97 6.42 6.51
N ARG A 22 -16.48 7.27 5.61
CA ARG A 22 -17.81 7.18 5.02
C ARG A 22 -17.71 6.93 3.52
N ARG A 23 -18.64 6.14 2.98
CA ARG A 23 -18.82 5.96 1.53
C ARG A 23 -20.28 6.22 1.18
N GLY A 24 -20.56 7.34 0.52
CA GLY A 24 -21.93 7.85 0.39
C GLY A 24 -22.54 8.06 1.78
N GLU A 25 -23.73 7.56 2.00
CA GLU A 25 -24.45 7.63 3.29
C GLU A 25 -23.92 6.64 4.35
N ARG A 26 -23.14 5.62 3.95
CA ARG A 26 -22.73 4.54 4.84
C ARG A 26 -21.42 4.88 5.56
N LEU A 27 -21.45 4.91 6.90
CA LEU A 27 -20.27 4.90 7.74
C LEU A 27 -19.65 3.49 7.68
N VAL A 28 -18.40 3.37 7.20
CA VAL A 28 -17.71 2.10 6.96
C VAL A 28 -17.04 1.62 8.23
N PHE A 29 -16.27 2.50 8.88
CA PHE A 29 -15.64 2.26 10.18
C PHE A 29 -15.53 3.57 10.95
N ALA A 30 -15.40 3.48 12.29
CA ALA A 30 -15.20 4.62 13.18
C ALA A 30 -14.30 4.24 14.37
N GLY A 31 -13.58 5.23 14.89
CA GLY A 31 -12.71 5.07 16.06
C GLY A 31 -11.45 4.21 15.81
N LEU A 32 -11.12 3.93 14.56
CA LEU A 32 -10.02 3.05 14.20
C LEU A 32 -8.68 3.69 14.51
N ALA A 33 -7.79 2.90 15.12
CA ALA A 33 -6.42 3.30 15.40
C ALA A 33 -5.42 2.22 14.98
N PHE A 34 -4.25 2.66 14.49
CA PHE A 34 -3.12 1.78 14.19
C PHE A 34 -1.80 2.51 14.42
N THR A 35 -0.73 1.75 14.57
CA THR A 35 0.65 2.26 14.57
C THR A 35 1.50 1.31 13.75
N LEU A 36 2.30 1.87 12.85
CA LEU A 36 3.20 1.15 11.94
C LEU A 36 4.61 1.70 12.11
N PRO A 37 5.42 1.08 13.00
CA PRO A 37 6.79 1.51 13.26
C PRO A 37 7.71 1.23 12.06
N PRO A 38 8.95 1.79 12.03
CA PRO A 38 9.97 1.35 11.07
C PRO A 38 10.13 -0.18 11.08
N GLY A 39 10.21 -0.79 9.90
CA GLY A 39 10.27 -2.25 9.74
C GLY A 39 8.93 -2.98 9.99
N GLY A 40 7.88 -2.27 10.34
CA GLY A 40 6.58 -2.86 10.68
C GLY A 40 5.79 -3.38 9.48
N ALA A 41 4.99 -4.43 9.72
CA ALA A 41 4.00 -4.94 8.79
C ALA A 41 2.61 -4.99 9.44
N LEU A 42 1.57 -4.58 8.71
CA LEU A 42 0.19 -4.55 9.15
C LEU A 42 -0.73 -5.25 8.15
N ALA A 43 -1.28 -6.38 8.54
CA ALA A 43 -2.30 -7.09 7.78
C ALA A 43 -3.70 -6.56 8.14
N LEU A 44 -4.44 -6.08 7.15
CA LEU A 44 -5.84 -5.66 7.28
C LEU A 44 -6.73 -6.85 6.94
N VAL A 45 -7.47 -7.34 7.93
CA VAL A 45 -8.35 -8.50 7.78
C VAL A 45 -9.81 -8.15 8.01
N GLY A 46 -10.70 -9.01 7.54
CA GLY A 46 -12.14 -8.84 7.66
C GLY A 46 -12.88 -9.28 6.39
N PRO A 47 -14.22 -9.43 6.44
CA PRO A 47 -15.02 -9.83 5.30
C PRO A 47 -14.98 -8.82 4.16
N ASN A 48 -15.49 -9.20 3.00
CA ASN A 48 -15.66 -8.29 1.88
C ASN A 48 -16.60 -7.14 2.29
N GLY A 49 -16.24 -5.92 1.89
CA GLY A 49 -17.00 -4.73 2.25
C GLY A 49 -16.77 -4.20 3.68
N SER A 50 -15.87 -4.81 4.49
CA SER A 50 -15.53 -4.33 5.83
C SER A 50 -14.75 -3.00 5.85
N GLY A 51 -14.21 -2.56 4.71
CA GLY A 51 -13.50 -1.29 4.62
C GLY A 51 -11.98 -1.39 4.46
N LYS A 52 -11.40 -2.57 4.25
CA LYS A 52 -9.94 -2.76 4.06
C LYS A 52 -9.37 -1.81 3.00
N SER A 53 -9.92 -1.86 1.78
CA SER A 53 -9.51 -0.95 0.69
C SER A 53 -9.79 0.52 1.00
N SER A 54 -10.87 0.82 1.76
CA SER A 54 -11.16 2.19 2.19
C SER A 54 -10.11 2.71 3.16
N LEU A 55 -9.68 1.87 4.13
CA LEU A 55 -8.60 2.23 5.04
C LEU A 55 -7.28 2.44 4.30
N LEU A 56 -6.91 1.54 3.38
CA LEU A 56 -5.70 1.73 2.56
C LEU A 56 -5.75 3.03 1.74
N ARG A 57 -6.91 3.42 1.22
CA ARG A 57 -7.09 4.70 0.51
C ARG A 57 -6.98 5.91 1.45
N VAL A 58 -7.47 5.80 2.69
CA VAL A 58 -7.26 6.82 3.72
C VAL A 58 -5.78 6.90 4.07
N MET A 59 -5.12 5.76 4.31
CA MET A 59 -3.67 5.69 4.56
C MET A 59 -2.84 6.27 3.42
N ALA A 60 -3.29 6.13 2.17
CA ALA A 60 -2.63 6.70 0.99
C ALA A 60 -2.91 8.21 0.78
N GLY A 61 -3.78 8.82 1.58
CA GLY A 61 -4.22 10.20 1.36
C GLY A 61 -5.06 10.39 0.09
N LEU A 62 -5.64 9.30 -0.44
CA LEU A 62 -6.55 9.31 -1.61
C LEU A 62 -8.00 9.60 -1.21
N THR A 63 -8.32 9.38 0.04
CA THR A 63 -9.63 9.67 0.63
C THR A 63 -9.39 10.34 1.98
N PRO A 64 -9.91 11.54 2.22
CA PRO A 64 -9.81 12.15 3.54
C PRO A 64 -10.60 11.32 4.56
N PRO A 65 -10.11 11.14 5.78
CA PRO A 65 -10.90 10.54 6.84
C PRO A 65 -12.06 11.49 7.23
N GLU A 66 -13.21 10.94 7.59
CA GLU A 66 -14.37 11.67 8.13
C GLU A 66 -14.04 12.28 9.50
N ALA A 67 -13.29 11.55 10.31
CA ALA A 67 -12.80 11.97 11.61
C ALA A 67 -11.44 11.31 11.90
N GLY A 68 -10.75 11.84 12.90
CA GLY A 68 -9.46 11.34 13.34
C GLY A 68 -8.28 12.00 12.62
N VAL A 69 -7.09 11.50 12.92
CA VAL A 69 -5.84 12.04 12.39
C VAL A 69 -4.94 10.92 11.88
N LEU A 70 -4.29 11.18 10.73
CA LEU A 70 -3.27 10.32 10.15
C LEU A 70 -1.96 11.10 10.13
N GLY A 71 -0.83 10.47 10.45
CA GLY A 71 0.44 11.20 10.47
C GLY A 71 1.70 10.35 10.52
N TRP A 72 2.81 11.05 10.37
CA TRP A 72 4.17 10.54 10.44
C TRP A 72 4.93 11.22 11.57
N ASP A 73 5.54 10.45 12.45
CA ASP A 73 6.47 10.94 13.46
C ASP A 73 5.90 12.13 14.28
N GLY A 74 4.61 12.06 14.60
CA GLY A 74 3.89 13.09 15.34
C GLY A 74 3.33 14.24 14.49
N VAL A 75 3.61 14.28 13.17
CA VAL A 75 3.12 15.33 12.26
C VAL A 75 1.95 14.82 11.43
N ALA A 76 0.84 15.55 11.44
CA ALA A 76 -0.35 15.16 10.70
C ALA A 76 -0.13 15.27 9.17
N VAL A 77 -0.63 14.27 8.43
CA VAL A 77 -0.56 14.25 6.94
C VAL A 77 -1.21 15.49 6.31
N ARG A 78 -2.24 16.04 6.93
CA ARG A 78 -2.92 17.24 6.45
C ARG A 78 -2.04 18.49 6.41
N GLU A 79 -0.95 18.52 7.17
CA GLU A 79 0.00 19.66 7.20
C GLU A 79 0.85 19.71 5.91
N ASP A 80 1.17 18.52 5.35
CA ASP A 80 1.85 18.41 4.05
C ASP A 80 1.41 17.14 3.29
N PRO A 81 0.24 17.19 2.63
CA PRO A 81 -0.26 16.06 1.85
C PRO A 81 0.61 15.73 0.62
N ALA A 82 1.38 16.70 0.12
CA ALA A 82 2.27 16.48 -1.01
C ALA A 82 3.46 15.62 -0.61
N ALA A 83 4.15 15.98 0.48
CA ALA A 83 5.22 15.16 1.04
C ALA A 83 4.74 13.75 1.42
N HIS A 84 3.54 13.62 1.96
CA HIS A 84 2.98 12.29 2.25
C HIS A 84 2.89 11.41 1.00
N ARG A 85 2.36 11.93 -0.11
CA ARG A 85 2.22 11.17 -1.37
C ARG A 85 3.56 10.73 -1.96
N THR A 86 4.64 11.45 -1.71
CA THR A 86 5.98 11.02 -2.15
C THR A 86 6.56 9.89 -1.30
N ARG A 87 6.05 9.66 -0.08
CA ARG A 87 6.55 8.67 0.87
C ARG A 87 5.95 7.27 0.69
N LEU A 88 5.07 7.04 -0.29
CA LEU A 88 4.38 5.76 -0.37
C LEU A 88 4.24 5.22 -1.79
N HIS A 89 4.20 3.90 -1.90
CA HIS A 89 3.58 3.20 -3.02
C HIS A 89 2.17 2.75 -2.62
N PHE A 90 1.21 3.00 -3.50
CA PHE A 90 -0.13 2.43 -3.40
C PHE A 90 -0.38 1.51 -4.61
N ILE A 91 -0.50 0.21 -4.35
CA ILE A 91 -0.89 -0.80 -5.33
C ILE A 91 -2.32 -1.21 -5.01
N GLY A 92 -3.26 -0.65 -5.75
CA GLY A 92 -4.69 -0.92 -5.55
C GLY A 92 -5.14 -2.22 -6.21
N HIS A 93 -6.45 -2.45 -6.17
CA HIS A 93 -7.07 -3.61 -6.82
C HIS A 93 -6.90 -3.58 -8.36
N HIS A 94 -6.89 -2.40 -8.96
CA HIS A 94 -6.58 -2.22 -10.39
C HIS A 94 -5.08 -1.97 -10.58
N ASP A 95 -4.46 -2.70 -11.50
CA ASP A 95 -3.00 -2.69 -11.70
C ASP A 95 -2.45 -1.39 -12.30
N ALA A 96 -3.31 -0.50 -12.79
CA ALA A 96 -2.96 0.79 -13.39
C ALA A 96 -1.92 0.66 -14.54
N VAL A 97 -2.09 -0.36 -15.36
CA VAL A 97 -1.25 -0.67 -16.53
C VAL A 97 -1.91 -0.10 -17.80
N LYS A 98 -1.15 0.64 -18.60
CA LYS A 98 -1.63 1.15 -19.89
C LYS A 98 -1.40 0.13 -20.99
N PRO A 99 -2.45 -0.33 -21.71
CA PRO A 99 -2.34 -1.42 -22.69
C PRO A 99 -1.38 -1.14 -23.86
N VAL A 100 -1.18 0.13 -24.21
CA VAL A 100 -0.37 0.57 -25.36
C VAL A 100 1.12 0.63 -25.07
N LEU A 101 1.51 0.75 -23.81
CA LEU A 101 2.92 0.79 -23.42
C LEU A 101 3.50 -0.62 -23.32
N THR A 102 4.80 -0.74 -23.51
CA THR A 102 5.53 -1.95 -23.18
C THR A 102 5.64 -2.12 -21.66
N VAL A 103 6.05 -3.31 -21.25
CA VAL A 103 6.31 -3.64 -19.83
C VAL A 103 7.39 -2.72 -19.25
N ALA A 104 8.50 -2.57 -19.99
CA ALA A 104 9.61 -1.70 -19.56
C ALA A 104 9.19 -0.22 -19.54
N GLU A 105 8.49 0.29 -20.55
CA GLU A 105 8.00 1.67 -20.58
C GLU A 105 7.02 1.97 -19.44
N THR A 106 6.12 1.02 -19.13
CA THR A 106 5.18 1.17 -18.02
C THR A 106 5.93 1.28 -16.70
N LEU A 107 6.92 0.41 -16.46
CA LEU A 107 7.68 0.45 -15.22
C LEU A 107 8.58 1.69 -15.14
N ALA A 108 9.21 2.08 -16.25
CA ALA A 108 10.03 3.30 -16.35
C ALA A 108 9.22 4.57 -16.05
N PHE A 109 7.99 4.65 -16.55
CA PHE A 109 7.07 5.76 -16.24
C PHE A 109 6.83 5.89 -14.72
N TRP A 110 6.49 4.78 -14.05
CA TRP A 110 6.24 4.80 -12.61
C TRP A 110 7.51 5.06 -11.79
N ALA A 111 8.64 4.49 -12.19
CA ALA A 111 9.92 4.73 -11.53
C ALA A 111 10.35 6.19 -11.66
N GLY A 112 10.26 6.76 -12.88
CA GLY A 112 10.65 8.14 -13.17
C GLY A 112 9.85 9.18 -12.38
N MET A 113 8.56 8.93 -12.11
CA MET A 113 7.74 9.81 -11.25
C MET A 113 8.27 9.97 -9.81
N ARG A 114 9.16 9.07 -9.37
CA ARG A 114 9.71 9.01 -8.01
C ARG A 114 11.23 9.10 -7.97
N GLY A 115 11.86 9.47 -9.11
CA GLY A 115 13.33 9.51 -9.22
C GLY A 115 14.00 8.14 -9.16
N GLY A 116 13.25 7.05 -9.37
CA GLY A 116 13.78 5.69 -9.46
C GLY A 116 14.21 5.35 -10.88
N HIS A 117 15.19 4.44 -11.01
CA HIS A 117 15.75 4.02 -12.29
C HIS A 117 16.00 2.51 -12.39
N ALA A 118 15.62 1.74 -11.36
CA ALA A 118 15.92 0.30 -11.28
C ALA A 118 14.92 -0.57 -12.09
N VAL A 119 14.69 -0.23 -13.37
CA VAL A 119 13.69 -0.92 -14.22
C VAL A 119 14.09 -2.37 -14.48
N ALA A 120 15.29 -2.63 -15.02
CA ALA A 120 15.72 -3.97 -15.37
C ALA A 120 15.82 -4.91 -14.13
N PRO A 121 16.46 -4.51 -13.01
CA PRO A 121 16.46 -5.33 -11.81
C PRO A 121 15.09 -5.62 -11.24
N ALA A 122 14.15 -4.66 -11.34
CA ALA A 122 12.78 -4.86 -10.87
C ALA A 122 12.01 -5.84 -11.76
N LEU A 123 12.20 -5.80 -13.09
CA LEU A 123 11.64 -6.78 -14.02
C LEU A 123 12.18 -8.19 -13.77
N GLU A 124 13.48 -8.32 -13.54
CA GLU A 124 14.11 -9.60 -13.18
C GLU A 124 13.50 -10.16 -11.89
N ARG A 125 13.43 -9.36 -10.84
CA ARG A 125 12.91 -9.77 -9.53
C ARG A 125 11.47 -10.30 -9.59
N PHE A 126 10.63 -9.76 -10.47
CA PHE A 126 9.24 -10.17 -10.63
C PHE A 126 8.99 -11.09 -11.85
N GLY A 127 10.07 -11.70 -12.42
CA GLY A 127 9.96 -12.66 -13.51
C GLY A 127 9.42 -12.09 -14.82
N LEU A 128 9.68 -10.81 -15.11
CA LEU A 128 9.17 -10.10 -16.28
C LEU A 128 10.24 -9.69 -17.29
N ALA A 129 11.52 -10.02 -17.05
CA ALA A 129 12.62 -9.58 -17.90
C ALA A 129 12.45 -9.99 -19.37
N ALA A 130 12.03 -11.23 -19.65
CA ALA A 130 11.79 -11.73 -21.00
C ALA A 130 10.60 -11.06 -21.70
N LEU A 131 9.77 -10.31 -20.98
CA LEU A 131 8.59 -9.63 -21.50
C LEU A 131 8.79 -8.10 -21.61
N ALA A 132 10.00 -7.59 -21.36
CA ALA A 132 10.28 -6.16 -21.25
C ALA A 132 9.73 -5.34 -22.42
N ASP A 133 9.89 -5.83 -23.64
CA ASP A 133 9.48 -5.17 -24.89
C ASP A 133 8.04 -5.52 -25.33
N TRP A 134 7.35 -6.36 -24.58
CA TRP A 134 5.99 -6.76 -24.92
C TRP A 134 4.99 -5.66 -24.59
N PRO A 135 4.02 -5.37 -25.48
CA PRO A 135 2.91 -4.49 -25.15
C PRO A 135 2.07 -5.06 -24.01
N CYS A 136 1.73 -4.24 -23.03
CA CYS A 136 1.00 -4.66 -21.83
C CYS A 136 -0.38 -5.29 -22.11
N ARG A 137 -0.99 -5.01 -23.27
CA ARG A 137 -2.24 -5.66 -23.68
C ARG A 137 -2.13 -7.18 -23.85
N LEU A 138 -0.92 -7.69 -24.11
CA LEU A 138 -0.65 -9.12 -24.30
C LEU A 138 -0.39 -9.88 -22.99
N LEU A 139 -0.25 -9.17 -21.88
CA LEU A 139 0.02 -9.78 -20.59
C LEU A 139 -1.23 -10.51 -20.05
N SER A 140 -1.00 -11.65 -19.40
CA SER A 140 -2.02 -12.30 -18.56
C SER A 140 -2.37 -11.43 -17.34
N ALA A 141 -3.44 -11.76 -16.64
CA ALA A 141 -3.81 -11.05 -15.41
C ALA A 141 -2.70 -11.13 -14.34
N GLY A 142 -2.10 -12.31 -14.14
CA GLY A 142 -0.98 -12.49 -13.20
C GLY A 142 0.27 -11.70 -13.62
N GLN A 143 0.60 -11.66 -14.91
CA GLN A 143 1.72 -10.86 -15.41
C GLN A 143 1.48 -9.35 -15.21
N ARG A 144 0.25 -8.86 -15.44
CA ARG A 144 -0.10 -7.47 -15.12
C ARG A 144 0.01 -7.18 -13.62
N ARG A 145 -0.42 -8.11 -12.77
CA ARG A 145 -0.27 -7.98 -11.32
C ARG A 145 1.20 -7.93 -10.91
N ARG A 146 2.04 -8.82 -11.42
CA ARG A 146 3.50 -8.80 -11.21
C ARG A 146 4.13 -7.47 -11.68
N LEU A 147 3.70 -6.92 -12.81
CA LEU A 147 4.17 -5.62 -13.30
C LEU A 147 3.78 -4.46 -12.35
N ALA A 148 2.56 -4.49 -11.82
CA ALA A 148 2.13 -3.50 -10.83
C ALA A 148 2.98 -3.57 -9.54
N LEU A 149 3.32 -4.79 -9.09
CA LEU A 149 4.17 -5.02 -7.92
C LEU A 149 5.65 -4.69 -8.17
N ALA A 150 6.15 -4.86 -9.40
CA ALA A 150 7.52 -4.50 -9.77
C ALA A 150 7.84 -3.01 -9.51
N ARG A 151 6.84 -2.14 -9.46
CA ARG A 151 6.97 -0.72 -9.09
C ARG A 151 7.59 -0.54 -7.70
N LEU A 152 7.35 -1.49 -6.78
CA LEU A 152 7.89 -1.47 -5.42
C LEU A 152 9.43 -1.55 -5.41
N ALA A 153 10.01 -2.32 -6.37
CA ALA A 153 11.45 -2.48 -6.50
C ALA A 153 12.08 -1.44 -7.44
N ALA A 154 11.31 -0.81 -8.32
CA ALA A 154 11.82 0.14 -9.31
C ALA A 154 12.13 1.53 -8.75
N SER A 155 11.53 1.89 -7.63
CA SER A 155 11.77 3.18 -6.96
C SER A 155 11.53 3.09 -5.45
N PRO A 156 12.32 3.80 -4.64
CA PRO A 156 12.18 3.77 -3.19
C PRO A 156 10.92 4.48 -2.70
N ALA A 157 10.30 3.94 -1.66
CA ALA A 157 9.26 4.62 -0.87
C ALA A 157 9.19 3.97 0.52
N PRO A 158 9.20 4.74 1.62
CA PRO A 158 9.24 4.18 2.98
C PRO A 158 7.95 3.46 3.41
N LEU A 159 6.84 3.61 2.66
CA LEU A 159 5.58 2.94 2.97
C LEU A 159 5.01 2.26 1.72
N TRP A 160 4.71 0.98 1.84
CA TRP A 160 3.98 0.22 0.83
C TRP A 160 2.55 -0.07 1.30
N LEU A 161 1.58 0.31 0.50
CA LEU A 161 0.15 0.07 0.72
C LEU A 161 -0.37 -0.84 -0.38
N LEU A 162 -0.76 -2.07 -0.04
CA LEU A 162 -1.07 -3.12 -1.01
C LEU A 162 -2.50 -3.62 -0.82
N ASP A 163 -3.33 -3.44 -1.83
CA ASP A 163 -4.72 -3.90 -1.78
C ASP A 163 -4.85 -5.27 -2.47
N GLU A 164 -5.06 -6.32 -1.67
CA GLU A 164 -5.14 -7.72 -2.09
C GLU A 164 -3.98 -8.13 -3.01
N PRO A 165 -2.72 -7.98 -2.58
CA PRO A 165 -1.56 -8.15 -3.45
C PRO A 165 -1.40 -9.56 -4.02
N LEU A 166 -1.97 -10.58 -3.37
CA LEU A 166 -1.85 -11.99 -3.77
C LEU A 166 -2.78 -12.40 -4.89
N THR A 167 -3.78 -11.59 -5.22
CA THR A 167 -4.78 -11.94 -6.23
C THR A 167 -4.14 -12.19 -7.60
N GLY A 168 -4.32 -13.40 -8.13
CA GLY A 168 -3.81 -13.79 -9.44
C GLY A 168 -2.32 -14.12 -9.50
N LEU A 169 -1.62 -14.20 -8.36
CA LEU A 169 -0.24 -14.65 -8.27
C LEU A 169 -0.15 -16.19 -8.09
N ASP A 170 0.86 -16.77 -8.71
CA ASP A 170 1.32 -18.13 -8.44
C ASP A 170 2.22 -18.17 -7.19
N SER A 171 2.60 -19.37 -6.74
CA SER A 171 3.42 -19.57 -5.54
C SER A 171 4.76 -18.86 -5.61
N ASP A 172 5.39 -18.83 -6.78
CA ASP A 172 6.70 -18.23 -6.97
C ASP A 172 6.62 -16.72 -6.87
N ALA A 173 5.62 -16.10 -7.50
CA ALA A 173 5.37 -14.67 -7.40
C ALA A 173 4.97 -14.23 -5.96
N VAL A 174 4.29 -15.10 -5.20
CA VAL A 174 4.03 -14.85 -3.77
C VAL A 174 5.33 -14.87 -2.97
N ALA A 175 6.23 -15.82 -3.25
CA ALA A 175 7.54 -15.88 -2.60
C ALA A 175 8.40 -14.65 -2.94
N ASP A 176 8.43 -14.23 -4.20
CA ASP A 176 9.14 -13.03 -4.66
C ASP A 176 8.62 -11.76 -3.96
N LEU A 177 7.31 -11.63 -3.84
CA LEU A 177 6.68 -10.52 -3.12
C LEU A 177 7.05 -10.54 -1.63
N ALA A 178 6.99 -11.71 -1.00
CA ALA A 178 7.35 -11.87 0.41
C ALA A 178 8.82 -11.51 0.66
N ALA A 179 9.72 -11.97 -0.21
CA ALA A 179 11.14 -11.61 -0.16
C ALA A 179 11.37 -10.10 -0.37
N ALA A 180 10.62 -9.47 -1.29
CA ALA A 180 10.69 -8.03 -1.51
C ALA A 180 10.23 -7.25 -0.27
N ILE A 181 9.14 -7.66 0.36
CA ILE A 181 8.62 -7.04 1.59
C ILE A 181 9.61 -7.22 2.74
N THR A 182 10.18 -8.42 2.90
CA THR A 182 11.16 -8.69 3.96
C THR A 182 12.39 -7.81 3.82
N ALA A 183 12.96 -7.68 2.62
CA ALA A 183 14.09 -6.80 2.35
C ALA A 183 13.75 -5.33 2.64
N HIS A 184 12.59 -4.87 2.18
CA HIS A 184 12.12 -3.51 2.43
C HIS A 184 11.98 -3.21 3.94
N ARG A 185 11.43 -4.15 4.72
CA ARG A 185 11.29 -4.03 6.18
C ARG A 185 12.64 -4.01 6.90
N ALA A 186 13.60 -4.80 6.43
CA ALA A 186 14.96 -4.83 6.99
C ALA A 186 15.67 -3.47 6.86
N GLU A 187 15.33 -2.68 5.84
CA GLU A 187 15.81 -1.31 5.62
C GLU A 187 14.98 -0.24 6.38
N GLY A 188 14.07 -0.67 7.26
CA GLY A 188 13.18 0.23 8.02
C GLY A 188 11.91 0.66 7.27
N GLY A 189 11.69 0.11 6.09
CA GLY A 189 10.44 0.29 5.33
C GLY A 189 9.23 -0.28 6.07
N ARG A 190 8.05 0.16 5.69
CA ARG A 190 6.76 -0.23 6.31
C ARG A 190 5.83 -0.78 5.25
N VAL A 191 5.01 -1.75 5.63
CA VAL A 191 3.98 -2.27 4.73
C VAL A 191 2.64 -2.41 5.45
N ALA A 192 1.57 -1.97 4.79
CA ALA A 192 0.21 -2.34 5.19
C ALA A 192 -0.50 -2.97 3.98
N TYR A 193 -1.18 -4.07 4.19
CA TYR A 193 -1.82 -4.79 3.10
C TYR A 193 -3.16 -5.39 3.51
N SER A 194 -4.12 -5.38 2.60
CA SER A 194 -5.35 -6.14 2.76
C SER A 194 -5.16 -7.56 2.25
N THR A 195 -5.74 -8.52 2.94
CA THR A 195 -5.61 -9.92 2.53
C THR A 195 -6.76 -10.79 3.03
N HIS A 196 -7.02 -11.86 2.29
CA HIS A 196 -7.87 -13.00 2.70
C HIS A 196 -7.05 -14.25 3.00
N ALA A 197 -5.77 -14.26 2.62
CA ALA A 197 -4.82 -15.33 2.89
C ALA A 197 -3.54 -14.75 3.49
N PRO A 198 -2.89 -15.43 4.45
CA PRO A 198 -1.66 -14.92 5.05
C PRO A 198 -0.54 -14.84 4.01
N LEU A 199 0.24 -13.75 4.05
CA LEU A 199 1.55 -13.69 3.41
C LEU A 199 2.55 -14.43 4.31
N PRO A 200 3.53 -15.14 3.73
CA PRO A 200 4.57 -15.83 4.50
C PRO A 200 5.60 -14.79 5.02
N LEU A 201 5.22 -14.03 6.02
CA LEU A 201 6.01 -12.97 6.65
C LEU A 201 6.00 -13.15 8.16
N ASP A 202 7.13 -12.92 8.80
CA ASP A 202 7.24 -12.91 10.25
C ASP A 202 6.83 -11.54 10.85
N ASP A 203 6.44 -11.54 12.12
CA ASP A 203 6.15 -10.33 12.92
C ASP A 203 5.16 -9.37 12.24
N VAL A 204 4.03 -9.90 11.80
CA VAL A 204 2.95 -9.11 11.19
C VAL A 204 1.88 -8.79 12.24
N ALA A 205 1.66 -7.50 12.49
CA ALA A 205 0.50 -7.06 13.25
C ALA A 205 -0.78 -7.23 12.43
N THR A 206 -1.87 -7.60 13.08
CA THR A 206 -3.17 -7.78 12.43
C THR A 206 -4.17 -6.75 12.93
N LEU A 207 -4.90 -6.12 12.00
CA LEU A 207 -5.99 -5.20 12.28
C LEU A 207 -7.29 -5.73 11.67
N SER A 208 -8.21 -6.15 12.53
CA SER A 208 -9.55 -6.59 12.12
C SER A 208 -10.46 -5.39 11.89
N LEU A 209 -10.92 -5.18 10.66
CA LEU A 209 -11.84 -4.09 10.35
C LEU A 209 -13.24 -4.33 10.94
N SER A 210 -13.57 -5.58 11.29
CA SER A 210 -14.84 -5.93 11.91
C SER A 210 -14.99 -5.29 13.30
N ASP A 211 -13.89 -5.08 14.01
CA ASP A 211 -13.88 -4.50 15.36
C ASP A 211 -14.27 -3.01 15.36
N PHE A 212 -14.17 -2.36 14.19
CA PHE A 212 -14.45 -0.94 13.98
C PHE A 212 -15.66 -0.70 13.07
N ALA A 213 -16.35 -1.77 12.67
CA ALA A 213 -17.54 -1.64 11.83
C ALA A 213 -18.57 -0.75 12.51
N ALA A 214 -19.07 0.26 11.79
CA ALA A 214 -20.13 1.09 12.31
C ALA A 214 -21.36 0.22 12.58
N ARG A 215 -21.82 0.18 13.83
CA ARG A 215 -23.10 -0.41 14.17
C ARG A 215 -24.18 0.37 13.44
N THR A 216 -24.82 -0.25 12.47
CA THR A 216 -26.05 0.32 11.90
C THR A 216 -27.03 0.39 13.06
N ALA A 217 -27.38 1.61 13.47
CA ALA A 217 -28.54 1.77 14.35
C ALA A 217 -29.75 1.19 13.59
N ALA A 218 -30.36 0.18 14.17
CA ALA A 218 -31.58 -0.44 13.65
C ALA A 218 -32.74 0.55 13.72
#